data_493003057b51e755f153fc8363a779d9
#
_entry.id   493003057b51e755f153fc8363a779d9
#
_cell.length_a   1.000
_cell.length_b   1.000
_cell.length_c   1.000
_cell.angle_alpha   90.00
_cell.angle_beta   90.00
_cell.angle_gamma   90.00
#
_symmetry.space_group_name_H-M   'P 1'
#
loop_
_entity.id
_entity.type
_entity.pdbx_description
1 polymer ?
#
loop_
_entity_poly.entity_id
_entity_poly.type
_entity_poly.pdbx_seq_one_letter_code
_entity_poly.pdbx_strand_id
1 'polypeptide(L)'
;VVFSDKQKQPLILVIDDEADVLGEVATVLARAGYVCHCCNNAEDALRFAETNTPDLILSDINLEGHSGLEMCEELKNRNNLKDVPVMFLSGAQIPDIIRRSHDVGGAYYLRKPFDPEVMLELVDKALWMPHLVHSHEQAAGSP
;
A
#
# COMPACT_ATOMS: atom_id res chain seq x y z
N VAL A 1 0.63 13.57 26.85
CA VAL A 1 -0.54 13.69 26.06
C VAL A 1 -0.26 13.38 24.60
N VAL A 2 -1.15 12.69 24.02
CA VAL A 2 -1.03 12.07 22.71
C VAL A 2 -1.23 13.04 21.55
N PHE A 3 -1.21 14.31 21.77
CA PHE A 3 -1.56 15.27 20.73
C PHE A 3 -0.53 15.39 19.62
N SER A 4 0.73 15.13 19.95
CA SER A 4 1.78 15.17 18.94
C SER A 4 1.55 14.12 17.84
N ASP A 5 1.05 12.95 18.23
CA ASP A 5 0.77 11.90 17.27
C ASP A 5 -0.40 12.23 16.38
N LYS A 6 -1.40 12.93 16.92
CA LYS A 6 -2.56 13.35 16.13
C LYS A 6 -2.22 14.42 15.12
N GLN A 7 -1.17 15.19 15.36
CA GLN A 7 -0.74 16.23 14.45
C GLN A 7 0.04 15.67 13.27
N LYS A 8 0.56 14.48 13.43
CA LYS A 8 1.33 13.83 12.37
C LYS A 8 0.39 13.00 11.51
N GLN A 9 0.13 13.48 10.32
CA GLN A 9 -0.72 12.79 9.37
C GLN A 9 0.07 11.66 8.71
N PRO A 10 -0.53 10.47 8.62
CA PRO A 10 0.14 9.37 7.91
C PRO A 10 0.37 9.72 6.44
N LEU A 11 1.54 9.32 5.96
CA LEU A 11 1.92 9.51 4.58
C LEU A 11 1.70 8.21 3.82
N ILE A 12 0.93 8.29 2.74
CA ILE A 12 0.62 7.14 1.90
C ILE A 12 1.26 7.34 0.54
N LEU A 13 2.10 6.40 0.15
CA LEU A 13 2.68 6.38 -1.19
C LEU A 13 1.74 5.62 -2.09
N VAL A 14 1.19 6.30 -3.10
CA VAL A 14 0.22 5.72 -4.03
C VAL A 14 0.86 5.60 -5.40
N ILE A 15 0.84 4.40 -5.96
CA ILE A 15 1.51 4.11 -7.23
C ILE A 15 0.52 3.44 -8.18
N ASP A 16 0.22 4.10 -9.28
CA ASP A 16 -0.66 3.55 -10.32
C ASP A 16 -0.39 4.29 -11.62
N ASP A 17 -0.30 3.57 -12.73
CA ASP A 17 -0.03 4.19 -14.03
C ASP A 17 -1.28 4.83 -14.66
N GLU A 18 -2.44 4.62 -14.08
CA GLU A 18 -3.69 5.25 -14.52
C GLU A 18 -3.93 6.53 -13.73
N ALA A 19 -3.90 7.67 -14.42
CA ALA A 19 -4.08 8.97 -13.79
C ALA A 19 -5.43 9.11 -13.10
N ASP A 20 -6.47 8.53 -13.67
CA ASP A 20 -7.80 8.58 -13.09
C ASP A 20 -7.86 7.87 -11.75
N VAL A 21 -7.20 6.72 -11.64
CA VAL A 21 -7.14 5.95 -10.40
C VAL A 21 -6.36 6.73 -9.34
N LEU A 22 -5.22 7.31 -9.71
CA LEU A 22 -4.44 8.13 -8.78
C LEU A 22 -5.26 9.28 -8.22
N GLY A 23 -5.99 9.98 -9.09
CA GLY A 23 -6.84 11.10 -8.67
C GLY A 23 -7.95 10.67 -7.74
N GLU A 24 -8.58 9.55 -8.05
CA GLU A 24 -9.67 9.03 -7.24
C GLU A 24 -9.18 8.61 -5.85
N VAL A 25 -8.10 7.85 -5.80
CA VAL A 25 -7.50 7.39 -4.55
C VAL A 25 -7.04 8.58 -3.71
N ALA A 26 -6.33 9.51 -4.32
CA ALA A 26 -5.81 10.68 -3.61
C ALA A 26 -6.94 11.52 -3.02
N THR A 27 -8.03 11.69 -3.76
CA THR A 27 -9.17 12.46 -3.29
C THR A 27 -9.81 11.81 -2.06
N VAL A 28 -10.03 10.50 -2.13
CA VAL A 28 -10.66 9.77 -1.02
C VAL A 28 -9.77 9.82 0.22
N LEU A 29 -8.47 9.59 0.05
CA LEU A 29 -7.54 9.57 1.18
C LEU A 29 -7.35 10.96 1.80
N ALA A 30 -7.25 12.00 0.97
CA ALA A 30 -7.10 13.37 1.46
C ALA A 30 -8.30 13.80 2.29
N ARG A 31 -9.51 13.44 1.87
CA ARG A 31 -10.73 13.73 2.63
C ARG A 31 -10.75 13.05 3.98
N ALA A 32 -10.09 11.91 4.08
CA ALA A 32 -9.99 11.18 5.35
C ALA A 32 -8.84 11.69 6.24
N GLY A 33 -8.09 12.69 5.80
CA GLY A 33 -7.03 13.29 6.60
C GLY A 33 -5.64 12.71 6.35
N TYR A 34 -5.47 11.90 5.32
CA TYR A 34 -4.16 11.34 4.99
C TYR A 34 -3.42 12.20 3.98
N VAL A 35 -2.10 12.18 4.07
CA VAL A 35 -1.24 12.85 3.09
C VAL A 35 -0.81 11.80 2.06
N CYS A 36 -0.99 12.13 0.78
CA CYS A 36 -0.65 11.21 -0.30
C CYS A 36 0.48 11.76 -1.15
N HIS A 37 1.40 10.89 -1.50
CA HIS A 37 2.36 11.17 -2.57
C HIS A 37 2.07 10.19 -3.70
N CYS A 38 1.72 10.71 -4.87
CA CYS A 38 1.31 9.88 -6.00
C CYS A 38 2.43 9.78 -7.02
N CYS A 39 2.70 8.55 -7.44
CA CYS A 39 3.67 8.26 -8.49
C CYS A 39 2.96 7.45 -9.58
N ASN A 40 3.26 7.74 -10.84
CA ASN A 40 2.67 7.00 -11.95
C ASN A 40 3.59 5.93 -12.53
N ASN A 41 4.71 5.69 -11.90
CA ASN A 41 5.67 4.67 -12.35
C ASN A 41 6.54 4.20 -11.18
N ALA A 42 7.21 3.07 -11.39
CA ALA A 42 8.04 2.46 -10.36
C ALA A 42 9.28 3.29 -10.03
N GLU A 43 9.90 3.91 -11.04
CA GLU A 43 11.12 4.68 -10.83
C GLU A 43 10.91 5.84 -9.87
N ASP A 44 9.81 6.57 -10.05
CA ASP A 44 9.50 7.69 -9.18
C ASP A 44 9.20 7.23 -7.76
N ALA A 45 8.53 6.09 -7.62
CA ALA A 45 8.26 5.53 -6.30
C ALA A 45 9.55 5.14 -5.57
N LEU A 46 10.46 4.48 -6.27
CA LEU A 46 11.74 4.08 -5.70
C LEU A 46 12.57 5.30 -5.31
N ARG A 47 12.55 6.32 -6.15
CA ARG A 47 13.28 7.57 -5.87
C ARG A 47 12.69 8.29 -4.66
N PHE A 48 11.38 8.36 -4.57
CA PHE A 48 10.71 8.98 -3.43
C PHE A 48 11.11 8.29 -2.12
N ALA A 49 11.17 6.98 -2.14
CA ALA A 49 11.49 6.19 -0.94
C ALA A 49 12.96 6.31 -0.51
N GLU A 50 13.83 6.85 -1.35
CA GLU A 50 15.22 7.09 -0.96
C GLU A 50 15.34 8.11 0.16
N THR A 51 14.44 9.08 0.19
CA THR A 51 14.50 10.18 1.16
C THR A 51 13.25 10.30 2.03
N ASN A 52 12.24 9.45 1.82
CA ASN A 52 10.99 9.51 2.56
C ASN A 52 10.57 8.13 2.99
N THR A 53 9.95 8.05 4.16
CA THR A 53 9.43 6.80 4.68
C THR A 53 7.91 6.88 4.76
N PRO A 54 7.19 6.27 3.81
CA PRO A 54 5.74 6.23 3.89
C PRO A 54 5.26 5.32 5.02
N ASP A 55 4.07 5.58 5.50
CA ASP A 55 3.42 4.75 6.52
C ASP A 55 2.64 3.60 5.90
N LEU A 56 2.27 3.74 4.64
CA LEU A 56 1.56 2.73 3.87
C LEU A 56 1.93 2.89 2.41
N ILE A 57 2.08 1.77 1.72
CA ILE A 57 2.27 1.74 0.27
C ILE A 57 1.00 1.18 -0.36
N LEU A 58 0.41 1.91 -1.29
CA LEU A 58 -0.78 1.50 -2.01
C LEU A 58 -0.43 1.49 -3.49
N SER A 59 -0.39 0.31 -4.10
CA SER A 59 0.13 0.15 -5.46
C SER A 59 -0.73 -0.74 -6.32
N ASP A 60 -0.84 -0.37 -7.59
CA ASP A 60 -1.34 -1.28 -8.61
C ASP A 60 -0.39 -2.47 -8.70
N ILE A 61 -0.95 -3.65 -8.88
CA ILE A 61 -0.16 -4.87 -9.08
C ILE A 61 0.55 -4.87 -10.42
N ASN A 62 -0.10 -4.30 -11.43
CA ASN A 62 0.45 -4.25 -12.78
C ASN A 62 0.72 -2.82 -13.20
N LEU A 63 1.97 -2.41 -13.10
CA LEU A 63 2.43 -1.12 -13.61
C LEU A 63 2.96 -1.33 -15.02
N GLU A 64 2.85 -0.31 -15.87
CA GLU A 64 3.35 -0.39 -17.23
C GLU A 64 4.85 -0.66 -17.21
N GLY A 65 5.24 -1.79 -17.78
CA GLY A 65 6.64 -2.20 -17.86
C GLY A 65 7.23 -2.75 -16.57
N HIS A 66 6.43 -2.83 -15.48
CA HIS A 66 6.93 -3.32 -14.19
C HIS A 66 5.84 -4.05 -13.44
N SER A 67 6.24 -5.05 -12.65
CA SER A 67 5.35 -5.68 -11.69
C SER A 67 5.30 -4.83 -10.42
N GLY A 68 4.10 -4.48 -9.98
CA GLY A 68 3.93 -3.79 -8.71
C GLY A 68 4.40 -4.63 -7.53
N LEU A 69 4.26 -5.96 -7.64
CA LEU A 69 4.76 -6.86 -6.60
C LEU A 69 6.28 -6.80 -6.49
N GLU A 70 6.97 -6.87 -7.61
CA GLU A 70 8.43 -6.80 -7.63
C GLU A 70 8.94 -5.45 -7.17
N MET A 71 8.27 -4.38 -7.58
CA MET A 71 8.62 -3.04 -7.13
C MET A 71 8.48 -2.90 -5.62
N CYS A 72 7.38 -3.39 -5.05
CA CYS A 72 7.18 -3.32 -3.60
C CYS A 72 8.19 -4.17 -2.84
N GLU A 73 8.54 -5.32 -3.38
CA GLU A 73 9.59 -6.14 -2.81
C GLU A 73 10.91 -5.40 -2.77
N GLU A 74 11.26 -4.72 -3.87
CA GLU A 74 12.46 -3.90 -3.94
C GLU A 74 12.42 -2.74 -2.95
N LEU A 75 11.29 -2.06 -2.84
CA LEU A 75 11.11 -0.98 -1.87
C LEU A 75 11.35 -1.47 -0.45
N LYS A 76 10.75 -2.60 -0.10
CA LYS A 76 10.85 -3.14 1.25
C LYS A 76 12.26 -3.60 1.59
N ASN A 77 13.01 -4.03 0.60
CA ASN A 77 14.39 -4.47 0.81
C ASN A 77 15.38 -3.31 0.89
N ARG A 78 15.05 -2.16 0.31
CA ARG A 78 15.99 -1.07 0.19
C ARG A 78 16.07 -0.16 1.40
N ASN A 79 15.01 0.41 1.86
CA ASN A 79 15.06 1.58 2.73
C ASN A 79 14.50 1.35 4.12
N ASN A 80 14.69 0.19 4.66
CA ASN A 80 14.12 -0.17 5.97
C ASN A 80 12.59 -0.04 5.99
N LEU A 81 11.97 -0.25 4.83
CA LEU A 81 10.52 -0.24 4.70
C LEU A 81 9.92 -1.62 4.99
N LYS A 82 10.67 -2.46 5.62
CA LYS A 82 10.33 -3.86 5.88
C LYS A 82 8.99 -4.00 6.61
N ASP A 83 8.73 -3.10 7.53
CA ASP A 83 7.52 -3.17 8.36
C ASP A 83 6.38 -2.29 7.82
N VAL A 84 6.59 -1.60 6.71
CA VAL A 84 5.56 -0.76 6.12
C VAL A 84 4.51 -1.65 5.45
N PRO A 85 3.24 -1.52 5.80
CA PRO A 85 2.20 -2.34 5.16
C PRO A 85 2.01 -1.94 3.70
N VAL A 86 1.56 -2.92 2.91
CA VAL A 86 1.31 -2.72 1.49
C VAL A 86 -0.13 -3.10 1.19
N MET A 87 -0.80 -2.28 0.39
CA MET A 87 -2.12 -2.59 -0.15
C MET A 87 -2.00 -2.60 -1.68
N PHE A 88 -2.48 -3.66 -2.29
CA PHE A 88 -2.48 -3.77 -3.75
C PHE A 88 -3.86 -3.50 -4.33
N LEU A 89 -3.88 -2.72 -5.39
CA LEU A 89 -5.06 -2.53 -6.22
C LEU A 89 -4.91 -3.41 -7.46
N SER A 90 -5.95 -4.12 -7.82
CA SER A 90 -5.84 -5.04 -8.96
C SER A 90 -7.16 -5.24 -9.68
N GLY A 91 -7.09 -5.24 -11.02
CA GLY A 91 -8.19 -5.72 -11.83
C GLY A 91 -8.14 -7.23 -12.07
N ALA A 92 -7.05 -7.87 -11.66
CA ALA A 92 -6.84 -9.30 -11.88
C ALA A 92 -7.51 -10.16 -10.81
N GLN A 93 -7.55 -11.46 -11.05
CA GLN A 93 -8.16 -12.38 -10.11
C GLN A 93 -7.30 -12.55 -8.87
N ILE A 94 -7.96 -12.46 -7.73
CA ILE A 94 -7.31 -12.44 -6.43
C ILE A 94 -6.51 -13.71 -6.07
N PRO A 95 -6.94 -14.95 -6.42
CA PRO A 95 -6.17 -16.14 -6.02
C PRO A 95 -4.73 -16.18 -6.48
N ASP A 96 -4.46 -15.75 -7.71
CA ASP A 96 -3.09 -15.73 -8.22
C ASP A 96 -2.26 -14.66 -7.51
N ILE A 97 -2.88 -13.55 -7.20
CA ILE A 97 -2.24 -12.44 -6.52
C ILE A 97 -1.83 -12.84 -5.11
N ILE A 98 -2.70 -13.50 -4.38
CA ILE A 98 -2.42 -13.93 -3.01
C ILE A 98 -1.21 -14.86 -2.97
N ARG A 99 -1.15 -15.80 -3.90
CA ARG A 99 -0.04 -16.74 -3.96
C ARG A 99 1.29 -16.04 -4.22
N ARG A 100 1.31 -15.08 -5.14
CA ARG A 100 2.53 -14.35 -5.48
C ARG A 100 2.94 -13.36 -4.41
N SER A 101 2.01 -12.89 -3.61
CA SER A 101 2.26 -11.85 -2.62
C SER A 101 2.89 -12.36 -1.33
N HIS A 102 3.00 -13.66 -1.16
CA HIS A 102 3.69 -14.20 0.03
C HIS A 102 5.12 -13.68 0.12
N ASP A 103 5.74 -13.41 -1.02
CA ASP A 103 7.11 -12.90 -1.06
C ASP A 103 7.20 -11.44 -0.61
N VAL A 104 6.10 -10.70 -0.65
CA VAL A 104 6.08 -9.30 -0.23
C VAL A 104 5.75 -9.16 1.25
N GLY A 105 5.10 -10.14 1.83
CA GLY A 105 4.80 -10.20 3.26
C GLY A 105 3.73 -9.21 3.71
N GLY A 106 2.66 -9.72 4.30
CA GLY A 106 1.65 -8.90 4.97
C GLY A 106 1.00 -7.84 4.10
N ALA A 107 0.20 -8.25 3.13
CA ALA A 107 -0.43 -7.31 2.22
C ALA A 107 -1.96 -7.38 2.30
N TYR A 108 -2.59 -6.25 2.01
CA TYR A 108 -4.01 -6.18 1.77
C TYR A 108 -4.26 -6.08 0.28
N TYR A 109 -5.44 -6.51 -0.16
CA TYR A 109 -5.81 -6.51 -1.58
C TYR A 109 -7.16 -5.87 -1.77
N LEU A 110 -7.26 -5.03 -2.80
CA LEU A 110 -8.50 -4.37 -3.16
C LEU A 110 -8.70 -4.46 -4.67
N ARG A 111 -9.84 -4.99 -5.06
CA ARG A 111 -10.15 -5.17 -6.48
C ARG A 111 -10.63 -3.87 -7.11
N LYS A 112 -10.20 -3.60 -8.33
CA LYS A 112 -10.72 -2.50 -9.15
C LYS A 112 -11.94 -2.98 -9.94
N PRO A 113 -12.98 -2.18 -10.07
CA PRO A 113 -13.19 -0.89 -9.40
C PRO A 113 -13.49 -1.11 -7.92
N PHE A 114 -13.01 -0.20 -7.09
CA PHE A 114 -13.15 -0.37 -5.65
C PHE A 114 -14.21 0.57 -5.07
N ASP A 115 -14.74 0.15 -3.93
CA ASP A 115 -15.63 0.96 -3.12
C ASP A 115 -14.76 1.85 -2.22
N PRO A 116 -14.91 3.18 -2.27
CA PRO A 116 -14.10 4.07 -1.44
C PRO A 116 -14.18 3.78 0.05
N GLU A 117 -15.35 3.39 0.55
CA GLU A 117 -15.52 3.07 1.96
C GLU A 117 -14.73 1.82 2.34
N VAL A 118 -14.73 0.81 1.48
CA VAL A 118 -13.95 -0.41 1.71
C VAL A 118 -12.47 -0.11 1.70
N MET A 119 -12.02 0.73 0.75
CA MET A 119 -10.63 1.14 0.71
C MET A 119 -10.21 1.83 2.00
N LEU A 120 -11.00 2.78 2.49
CA LEU A 120 -10.69 3.48 3.73
C LEU A 120 -10.65 2.54 4.93
N GLU A 121 -11.56 1.57 4.99
CA GLU A 121 -11.56 0.56 6.04
C GLU A 121 -10.24 -0.21 6.05
N LEU A 122 -9.78 -0.64 4.88
CA LEU A 122 -8.54 -1.39 4.79
C LEU A 122 -7.32 -0.52 5.09
N VAL A 123 -7.33 0.73 4.63
CA VAL A 123 -6.27 1.68 4.94
C VAL A 123 -6.16 1.90 6.45
N ASP A 124 -7.30 2.10 7.10
CA ASP A 124 -7.31 2.31 8.55
C ASP A 124 -6.79 1.08 9.29
N LYS A 125 -7.19 -0.12 8.86
CA LYS A 125 -6.67 -1.35 9.47
C LYS A 125 -5.17 -1.48 9.28
N ALA A 126 -4.68 -1.19 8.09
CA ALA A 126 -3.27 -1.30 7.79
C ALA A 126 -2.43 -0.33 8.63
N LEU A 127 -2.93 0.88 8.84
CA LEU A 127 -2.21 1.92 9.56
C LEU A 127 -2.33 1.81 11.09
N TRP A 128 -3.53 1.51 11.57
CA TRP A 128 -3.82 1.60 12.99
C TRP A 128 -3.86 0.26 13.69
N MET A 129 -3.95 -0.84 12.91
CA MET A 129 -3.98 -2.19 13.45
C MET A 129 -3.06 -3.12 12.66
N PRO A 130 -1.77 -2.76 12.51
CA PRO A 130 -0.85 -3.57 11.70
C PRO A 130 -0.65 -4.98 12.27
N HIS A 131 -0.88 -5.17 13.57
CA HIS A 131 -0.76 -6.48 14.20
C HIS A 131 -1.74 -7.51 13.60
N LEU A 132 -2.82 -7.07 12.99
CA LEU A 132 -3.77 -7.99 12.37
C LEU A 132 -3.16 -8.70 11.16
N VAL A 133 -2.34 -7.97 10.40
CA VAL A 133 -1.64 -8.56 9.26
C VAL A 133 -0.64 -9.59 9.74
N HIS A 134 0.16 -9.25 10.73
CA HIS A 134 1.15 -10.18 11.29
C HIS A 134 0.49 -11.41 11.91
N SER A 135 -0.61 -11.22 12.62
CA SER A 135 -1.35 -12.34 13.19
C SER A 135 -1.87 -13.28 12.11
N HIS A 136 -2.37 -12.71 11.00
CA HIS A 136 -2.86 -13.50 9.88
C HIS A 136 -1.75 -14.30 9.22
N GLU A 137 -0.59 -13.68 9.04
CA GLU A 137 0.57 -14.35 8.47
C GLU A 137 1.05 -15.51 9.35
N GLN A 138 1.10 -15.27 10.64
CA GLN A 138 1.52 -16.31 11.58
C GLN A 138 0.53 -17.48 11.57
N ALA A 139 -0.77 -17.19 11.54
CA ALA A 139 -1.78 -18.23 11.48
C ALA A 139 -1.69 -19.02 10.18
N ALA A 140 -1.46 -18.34 9.06
CA ALA A 140 -1.32 -18.99 7.77
C ALA A 140 -0.02 -19.79 7.66
N GLY A 141 1.02 -19.38 8.35
CA GLY A 141 2.31 -20.04 8.36
C GLY A 141 2.41 -21.19 9.36
N SER A 142 1.43 -21.37 10.23
CA SER A 142 1.45 -22.45 11.22
C SER A 142 1.04 -23.77 10.59
N PRO A 143 1.86 -24.81 10.74
CA PRO A 143 1.51 -26.12 10.23
C PRO A 143 0.35 -26.75 10.95
#